data_352c0f7f66c62e726bbb84a1135c9f3d
#
_entry.id   352c0f7f66c62e726bbb84a1135c9f3d
#
_cell.length_a   1.000
_cell.length_b   1.000
_cell.length_c   1.000
_cell.angle_alpha   90.00
_cell.angle_beta   90.00
_cell.angle_gamma   90.00
#
_symmetry.space_group_name_H-M   'P 1'
#
loop_
_entity.id
_entity.type
_entity.pdbx_description
1 polymer ?
#
loop_
_entity_poly.entity_id
_entity_poly.type
_entity_poly.pdbx_seq_one_letter_code
_entity_poly.pdbx_strand_id
1 'polypeptide(L)'
;MSRDFEFQQLLRAYRGGLISQATFEAEMAGFEAGTPTPTTNGNGSGGFKAFGRTYTSERAAVVSFLDKVRAGEASGGEAFAAWAEVCTTDCIRTGIRMVAEREAYHSRIFAQRLAELGGETRAMASEDGRKFIAYLGDPSIPDNEKLLSFTKRVGKPEDAIKPICEFAGLLKEDLSTKEALRLFAEDELSTAKWIWDACAALNPPKRHASASATM
;
A
#
# COMPACT_ATOMS: atom_id res chain seq x y z
N MET A 1 15.36 6.67 22.70
CA MET A 1 16.26 6.57 21.53
C MET A 1 17.22 7.75 21.57
N SER A 2 18.43 7.64 21.04
CA SER A 2 19.35 8.79 21.05
C SER A 2 18.91 9.79 19.98
N ARG A 3 19.06 11.07 20.28
CA ARG A 3 18.75 12.20 19.38
C ARG A 3 19.48 12.05 18.01
N ASP A 4 20.70 11.52 18.04
CA ASP A 4 21.47 11.23 16.83
C ASP A 4 20.81 10.15 15.94
N PHE A 5 20.20 9.14 16.54
CA PHE A 5 19.49 8.10 15.78
C PHE A 5 18.27 8.69 15.05
N GLU A 6 17.45 9.48 15.74
CA GLU A 6 16.28 10.14 15.16
C GLU A 6 16.66 11.10 14.03
N PHE A 7 17.72 11.89 14.22
CA PHE A 7 18.28 12.75 13.18
C PHE A 7 18.74 11.96 11.95
N GLN A 8 19.45 10.84 12.14
CA GLN A 8 19.88 10.00 11.03
C GLN A 8 18.72 9.38 10.26
N GLN A 9 17.64 9.00 10.93
CA GLN A 9 16.44 8.49 10.29
C GLN A 9 15.75 9.59 9.45
N LEU A 10 15.59 10.79 9.99
CA LEU A 10 15.03 11.94 9.30
C LEU A 10 15.84 12.28 8.03
N LEU A 11 17.17 12.31 8.17
CA LEU A 11 18.08 12.58 7.04
C LEU A 11 18.01 11.49 5.97
N ARG A 12 17.88 10.22 6.35
CA ARG A 12 17.69 9.11 5.40
C ARG A 12 16.37 9.21 4.67
N ALA A 13 15.28 9.53 5.38
CA ALA A 13 13.96 9.71 4.79
C ALA A 13 13.97 10.85 3.76
N TYR A 14 14.61 11.97 4.07
CA TYR A 14 14.76 13.09 3.15
C TYR A 14 15.62 12.74 1.92
N ARG A 15 16.79 12.14 2.12
CA ARG A 15 17.70 11.73 1.02
C ARG A 15 17.11 10.62 0.16
N GLY A 16 16.28 9.76 0.74
CA GLY A 16 15.55 8.73 0.03
C GLY A 16 14.28 9.24 -0.69
N GLY A 17 13.97 10.54 -0.59
CA GLY A 17 12.77 11.12 -1.17
C GLY A 17 11.47 10.73 -0.47
N LEU A 18 11.57 10.15 0.74
CA LEU A 18 10.41 9.70 1.53
C LEU A 18 9.66 10.86 2.19
N ILE A 19 10.35 12.01 2.38
CA ILE A 19 9.75 13.24 2.93
C ILE A 19 10.15 14.43 2.06
N SER A 20 9.27 15.43 2.00
CA SER A 20 9.53 16.68 1.29
C SER A 20 10.57 17.53 2.02
N GLN A 21 11.18 18.49 1.32
CA GLN A 21 12.08 19.47 1.94
C GLN A 21 11.37 20.25 3.06
N ALA A 22 10.13 20.67 2.85
CA ALA A 22 9.36 21.41 3.85
C ALA A 22 9.10 20.56 5.12
N THR A 23 8.83 19.27 4.94
CA THR A 23 8.66 18.33 6.07
C THR A 23 9.99 18.15 6.81
N PHE A 24 11.10 17.98 6.08
CA PHE A 24 12.42 17.86 6.68
C PHE A 24 12.81 19.10 7.48
N GLU A 25 12.60 20.30 6.93
CA GLU A 25 12.89 21.57 7.60
C GLU A 25 12.02 21.78 8.86
N ALA A 26 10.74 21.40 8.83
CA ALA A 26 9.85 21.49 9.98
C ALA A 26 10.29 20.57 11.12
N GLU A 27 10.68 19.34 10.81
CA GLU A 27 11.18 18.36 11.78
C GLU A 27 12.54 18.80 12.34
N MET A 28 13.43 19.36 11.50
CA MET A 28 14.72 19.93 11.93
C MET A 28 14.55 21.11 12.89
N ALA A 29 13.59 21.99 12.63
CA ALA A 29 13.29 23.10 13.55
C ALA A 29 12.85 22.59 14.94
N GLY A 30 12.10 21.50 15.01
CA GLY A 30 11.74 20.81 16.26
C GLY A 30 12.97 20.24 16.97
N PHE A 31 13.93 19.69 16.22
CA PHE A 31 15.21 19.20 16.75
C PHE A 31 16.07 20.32 17.36
N GLU A 32 16.19 21.46 16.67
CA GLU A 32 17.00 22.60 17.12
C GLU A 32 16.41 23.29 18.35
N ALA A 33 15.09 23.38 18.42
CA ALA A 33 14.39 24.00 19.55
C ALA A 33 14.56 23.24 20.88
N GLY A 34 15.17 22.05 20.89
CA GLY A 34 15.39 21.26 22.09
C GLY A 34 14.10 20.79 22.77
N THR A 35 12.98 20.93 22.10
CA THR A 35 11.70 20.46 22.58
C THR A 35 11.71 18.94 22.52
N PRO A 36 11.58 18.21 23.65
CA PRO A 36 11.30 16.78 23.56
C PRO A 36 10.04 16.66 22.73
N THR A 37 10.05 15.76 21.74
CA THR A 37 8.83 15.37 21.04
C THR A 37 7.76 15.24 22.08
N PRO A 38 6.66 16.01 22.03
CA PRO A 38 5.70 15.98 23.10
C PRO A 38 5.15 14.56 23.19
N THR A 39 5.57 13.83 24.20
CA THR A 39 4.76 12.78 24.77
C THR A 39 3.54 13.51 25.34
N THR A 40 2.64 13.90 24.46
CA THR A 40 1.36 14.45 24.87
C THR A 40 0.61 13.32 25.56
N ASN A 41 0.78 13.29 26.88
CA ASN A 41 -0.28 12.92 27.79
C ASN A 41 -1.40 13.96 27.58
N GLY A 42 -1.99 13.95 26.39
CA GLY A 42 -3.16 14.73 26.04
C GLY A 42 -4.35 14.11 26.74
N ASN A 43 -4.65 14.60 27.94
CA ASN A 43 -5.96 14.50 28.57
C ASN A 43 -6.99 15.31 27.75
N GLY A 44 -7.19 14.91 26.49
CA GLY A 44 -8.30 15.32 25.65
C GLY A 44 -9.24 14.13 25.55
N SER A 45 -10.43 14.25 26.07
CA SER A 45 -11.49 13.22 26.15
C SER A 45 -12.09 12.78 24.79
N GLY A 46 -11.32 12.81 23.71
CA GLY A 46 -11.69 12.36 22.37
C GLY A 46 -10.56 11.61 21.72
N GLY A 47 -10.60 10.26 21.74
CA GLY A 47 -9.61 9.44 21.05
C GLY A 47 -9.55 9.69 19.53
N PHE A 48 -8.48 9.26 18.88
CA PHE A 48 -8.28 9.37 17.43
C PHE A 48 -9.26 8.45 16.69
N LYS A 49 -10.05 9.03 15.77
CA LYS A 49 -11.07 8.28 15.02
C LYS A 49 -10.58 7.95 13.62
N ALA A 50 -10.56 6.66 13.29
CA ALA A 50 -10.26 6.17 11.95
C ALA A 50 -10.96 4.83 11.69
N PHE A 51 -11.34 4.53 10.45
CA PHE A 51 -11.95 3.26 10.04
C PHE A 51 -13.17 2.85 10.90
N GLY A 52 -14.01 3.82 11.31
CA GLY A 52 -15.16 3.56 12.17
C GLY A 52 -14.84 3.14 13.61
N ARG A 53 -13.57 3.29 14.04
CA ARG A 53 -13.09 2.96 15.39
C ARG A 53 -12.48 4.18 16.07
N THR A 54 -12.42 4.13 17.39
CA THR A 54 -11.71 5.12 18.21
C THR A 54 -10.47 4.43 18.81
N TYR A 55 -9.31 5.04 18.55
CA TYR A 55 -8.01 4.63 19.07
C TYR A 55 -7.62 5.56 20.24
N THR A 56 -6.74 5.11 21.11
CA THR A 56 -6.24 5.91 22.23
C THR A 56 -5.40 7.11 21.79
N SER A 57 -4.76 7.03 20.61
CA SER A 57 -3.94 8.08 20.00
C SER A 57 -3.82 7.89 18.50
N GLU A 58 -3.33 8.91 17.76
CA GLU A 58 -2.93 8.81 16.35
C GLU A 58 -1.90 7.70 16.15
N ARG A 59 -0.84 7.64 17.00
CA ARG A 59 0.18 6.59 16.97
C ARG A 59 -0.42 5.18 17.09
N ALA A 60 -1.40 4.98 17.98
CA ALA A 60 -2.05 3.67 18.13
C ALA A 60 -2.81 3.27 16.86
N ALA A 61 -3.46 4.23 16.18
CA ALA A 61 -4.12 4.01 14.90
C ALA A 61 -3.11 3.68 13.79
N VAL A 62 -2.00 4.43 13.71
CA VAL A 62 -0.91 4.20 12.76
C VAL A 62 -0.31 2.81 12.93
N VAL A 63 0.08 2.42 14.15
CA VAL A 63 0.62 1.08 14.44
C VAL A 63 -0.35 -0.01 14.00
N SER A 64 -1.64 0.12 14.32
CA SER A 64 -2.66 -0.85 13.92
C SER A 64 -2.86 -0.90 12.41
N PHE A 65 -2.78 0.23 11.72
CA PHE A 65 -2.92 0.31 10.26
C PHE A 65 -1.71 -0.32 9.56
N LEU A 66 -0.51 0.11 9.92
CA LEU A 66 0.74 -0.36 9.31
C LEU A 66 0.90 -1.87 9.43
N ASP A 67 0.57 -2.47 10.58
CA ASP A 67 0.68 -3.92 10.75
C ASP A 67 -0.25 -4.69 9.81
N LYS A 68 -1.48 -4.19 9.60
CA LYS A 68 -2.44 -4.81 8.69
C LYS A 68 -2.04 -4.65 7.23
N VAL A 69 -1.64 -3.44 6.83
CA VAL A 69 -1.21 -3.17 5.45
C VAL A 69 0.02 -4.00 5.13
N ARG A 70 1.03 -4.01 6.01
CA ARG A 70 2.21 -4.87 5.87
C ARG A 70 1.86 -6.34 5.59
N ALA A 71 0.91 -6.89 6.35
CA ALA A 71 0.48 -8.28 6.15
C ALA A 71 -0.30 -8.47 4.84
N GLY A 72 -1.08 -7.48 4.43
CA GLY A 72 -1.76 -7.44 3.12
C GLY A 72 -0.76 -7.44 1.98
N GLU A 73 0.21 -6.53 2.02
CA GLU A 73 1.28 -6.40 1.02
C GLU A 73 2.13 -7.69 0.91
N ALA A 74 2.48 -8.31 2.05
CA ALA A 74 3.16 -9.61 2.02
C ALA A 74 2.35 -10.67 1.27
N SER A 75 1.04 -10.75 1.54
CA SER A 75 0.15 -11.71 0.86
C SER A 75 -0.03 -11.35 -0.62
N GLY A 76 -0.09 -10.06 -0.96
CA GLY A 76 -0.11 -9.56 -2.34
C GLY A 76 1.14 -9.98 -3.10
N GLY A 77 2.32 -9.73 -2.53
CA GLY A 77 3.59 -10.13 -3.12
C GLY A 77 3.67 -11.64 -3.39
N GLU A 78 3.29 -12.48 -2.41
CA GLU A 78 3.23 -13.93 -2.58
C GLU A 78 2.23 -14.35 -3.68
N ALA A 79 1.06 -13.71 -3.74
CA ALA A 79 0.03 -14.03 -4.72
C ALA A 79 0.47 -13.68 -6.15
N PHE A 80 1.03 -12.50 -6.38
CA PHE A 80 1.55 -12.12 -7.68
C PHE A 80 2.79 -12.91 -8.07
N ALA A 81 3.67 -13.28 -7.14
CA ALA A 81 4.79 -14.17 -7.40
C ALA A 81 4.31 -15.56 -7.85
N ALA A 82 3.34 -16.14 -7.12
CA ALA A 82 2.72 -17.41 -7.50
C ALA A 82 2.07 -17.35 -8.90
N TRP A 83 1.41 -16.23 -9.23
CA TRP A 83 0.87 -16.04 -10.58
C TRP A 83 1.96 -15.97 -11.64
N ALA A 84 3.04 -15.23 -11.40
CA ALA A 84 4.14 -15.09 -12.34
C ALA A 84 4.75 -16.45 -12.76
N GLU A 85 4.79 -17.41 -11.83
CA GLU A 85 5.30 -18.76 -12.09
C GLU A 85 4.40 -19.58 -13.03
N VAL A 86 3.07 -19.37 -12.97
CA VAL A 86 2.09 -20.11 -13.77
C VAL A 86 1.54 -19.30 -14.96
N CYS A 87 1.96 -18.04 -15.10
CA CYS A 87 1.49 -17.14 -16.15
C CYS A 87 1.88 -17.66 -17.53
N THR A 88 0.91 -17.83 -18.42
CA THR A 88 1.10 -18.30 -19.81
C THR A 88 1.16 -17.15 -20.82
N THR A 89 0.77 -15.93 -20.41
CA THR A 89 0.70 -14.74 -21.26
C THR A 89 1.97 -13.91 -21.13
N ASP A 90 2.90 -14.08 -22.08
CA ASP A 90 4.25 -13.48 -22.00
C ASP A 90 4.24 -11.96 -21.81
N CYS A 91 3.34 -11.23 -22.49
CA CYS A 91 3.32 -9.77 -22.46
C CYS A 91 2.96 -9.18 -21.07
N ILE A 92 2.34 -9.95 -20.17
CA ILE A 92 2.01 -9.48 -18.83
C ILE A 92 2.91 -10.08 -17.73
N ARG A 93 3.62 -11.18 -18.00
CA ARG A 93 4.42 -11.90 -16.99
C ARG A 93 5.43 -11.00 -16.29
N THR A 94 6.14 -10.16 -17.05
CA THR A 94 7.12 -9.22 -16.47
C THR A 94 6.44 -8.17 -15.59
N GLY A 95 5.29 -7.65 -16.01
CA GLY A 95 4.50 -6.72 -15.18
C GLY A 95 4.03 -7.34 -13.87
N ILE A 96 3.56 -8.60 -13.92
CA ILE A 96 3.16 -9.37 -12.73
C ILE A 96 4.35 -9.50 -11.75
N ARG A 97 5.55 -9.81 -12.25
CA ARG A 97 6.77 -9.87 -11.41
C ARG A 97 7.10 -8.53 -10.78
N MET A 98 6.98 -7.44 -11.54
CA MET A 98 7.21 -6.09 -10.99
C MET A 98 6.20 -5.74 -9.88
N VAL A 99 4.94 -6.13 -10.04
CA VAL A 99 3.93 -5.97 -8.98
C VAL A 99 4.32 -6.78 -7.76
N ALA A 100 4.67 -8.06 -7.92
CA ALA A 100 5.08 -8.92 -6.80
C ALA A 100 6.24 -8.31 -5.97
N GLU A 101 7.27 -7.79 -6.66
CA GLU A 101 8.42 -7.14 -6.00
C GLU A 101 8.03 -5.84 -5.29
N ARG A 102 7.11 -5.05 -5.88
CA ARG A 102 6.60 -3.81 -5.28
C ARG A 102 5.84 -4.09 -3.99
N GLU A 103 4.90 -5.03 -4.01
CA GLU A 103 4.15 -5.47 -2.83
C GLU A 103 5.09 -5.96 -1.71
N ALA A 104 6.07 -6.80 -2.06
CA ALA A 104 7.07 -7.28 -1.12
C ALA A 104 7.93 -6.13 -0.55
N TYR A 105 8.25 -5.12 -1.36
CA TYR A 105 8.94 -3.91 -0.91
C TYR A 105 8.10 -3.12 0.09
N HIS A 106 6.83 -2.85 -0.22
CA HIS A 106 5.91 -2.13 0.66
C HIS A 106 5.77 -2.84 2.01
N SER A 107 5.62 -4.17 2.01
CA SER A 107 5.58 -4.96 3.25
C SER A 107 6.82 -4.73 4.12
N ARG A 108 8.02 -4.71 3.53
CA ARG A 108 9.28 -4.48 4.27
C ARG A 108 9.37 -3.06 4.84
N ILE A 109 9.00 -2.04 4.05
CA ILE A 109 9.02 -0.64 4.48
C ILE A 109 8.04 -0.41 5.64
N PHE A 110 6.83 -0.97 5.56
CA PHE A 110 5.86 -0.85 6.64
C PHE A 110 6.26 -1.63 7.89
N ALA A 111 6.94 -2.79 7.74
CA ALA A 111 7.52 -3.50 8.88
C ALA A 111 8.60 -2.67 9.58
N GLN A 112 9.47 -2.01 8.81
CA GLN A 112 10.49 -1.11 9.34
C GLN A 112 9.84 0.07 10.06
N ARG A 113 8.88 0.75 9.43
CA ARG A 113 8.19 1.90 10.06
C ARG A 113 7.44 1.50 11.33
N LEU A 114 6.81 0.34 11.33
CA LEU A 114 6.16 -0.22 12.51
C LEU A 114 7.15 -0.40 13.67
N ALA A 115 8.33 -0.95 13.39
CA ALA A 115 9.39 -1.11 14.39
C ALA A 115 9.92 0.24 14.92
N GLU A 116 10.08 1.25 14.05
CA GLU A 116 10.47 2.63 14.45
C GLU A 116 9.45 3.25 15.42
N LEU A 117 8.18 2.92 15.25
CA LEU A 117 7.11 3.31 16.14
C LEU A 117 7.00 2.42 17.39
N GLY A 118 7.91 1.46 17.61
CA GLY A 118 7.85 0.52 18.72
C GLY A 118 6.66 -0.43 18.65
N GLY A 119 6.10 -0.64 17.46
CA GLY A 119 5.07 -1.62 17.19
C GLY A 119 5.66 -3.01 16.90
N GLU A 120 4.84 -4.03 16.98
CA GLU A 120 5.21 -5.41 16.69
C GLU A 120 4.40 -5.93 15.49
N THR A 121 5.04 -6.78 14.67
CA THR A 121 4.37 -7.47 13.56
C THR A 121 3.52 -8.63 14.11
N ARG A 122 2.22 -8.42 14.22
CA ARG A 122 1.26 -9.41 14.76
C ARG A 122 0.28 -9.90 13.70
N ALA A 123 -0.07 -9.05 12.74
CA ALA A 123 -1.01 -9.44 11.70
C ALA A 123 -0.39 -10.50 10.78
N MET A 124 -1.19 -11.51 10.50
CA MET A 124 -0.87 -12.61 9.58
C MET A 124 -1.74 -12.51 8.33
N ALA A 125 -1.35 -13.23 7.28
CA ALA A 125 -2.18 -13.39 6.10
C ALA A 125 -3.61 -13.79 6.48
N SER A 126 -4.60 -13.03 6.03
CA SER A 126 -6.01 -13.34 6.26
C SER A 126 -6.39 -14.62 5.51
N GLU A 127 -7.53 -15.21 5.85
CA GLU A 127 -8.07 -16.35 5.08
C GLU A 127 -8.30 -15.95 3.61
N ASP A 128 -8.80 -14.74 3.36
CA ASP A 128 -8.98 -14.22 2.01
C ASP A 128 -7.65 -13.99 1.29
N GLY A 129 -6.60 -13.56 2.00
CA GLY A 129 -5.24 -13.48 1.45
C GLY A 129 -4.73 -14.86 1.00
N ARG A 130 -4.88 -15.88 1.82
CA ARG A 130 -4.50 -17.25 1.46
C ARG A 130 -5.29 -17.78 0.27
N LYS A 131 -6.60 -17.54 0.22
CA LYS A 131 -7.45 -17.89 -0.94
C LYS A 131 -7.00 -17.16 -2.20
N PHE A 132 -6.59 -15.90 -2.07
CA PHE A 132 -6.11 -15.10 -3.19
C PHE A 132 -4.77 -15.63 -3.73
N ILE A 133 -3.84 -16.00 -2.86
CA ILE A 133 -2.58 -16.67 -3.26
C ILE A 133 -2.87 -17.95 -4.04
N ALA A 134 -3.74 -18.82 -3.49
CA ALA A 134 -4.11 -20.07 -4.14
C ALA A 134 -4.78 -19.84 -5.51
N TYR A 135 -5.68 -18.85 -5.61
CA TYR A 135 -6.39 -18.49 -6.84
C TYR A 135 -5.42 -17.99 -7.93
N LEU A 136 -4.52 -17.06 -7.60
CA LEU A 136 -3.57 -16.54 -8.58
C LEU A 136 -2.50 -17.57 -8.97
N GLY A 137 -2.11 -18.46 -8.06
CA GLY A 137 -1.16 -19.55 -8.32
C GLY A 137 -1.76 -20.77 -9.05
N ASP A 138 -3.08 -20.79 -9.29
CA ASP A 138 -3.72 -21.93 -9.98
C ASP A 138 -3.44 -21.87 -11.50
N PRO A 139 -2.71 -22.88 -12.08
CA PRO A 139 -2.43 -22.92 -13.50
C PRO A 139 -3.65 -23.23 -14.37
N SER A 140 -4.74 -23.74 -13.79
CA SER A 140 -5.97 -24.04 -14.53
C SER A 140 -6.82 -22.81 -14.81
N ILE A 141 -6.56 -21.68 -14.12
CA ILE A 141 -7.28 -20.43 -14.29
C ILE A 141 -6.54 -19.56 -15.30
N PRO A 142 -7.17 -19.20 -16.44
CA PRO A 142 -6.56 -18.36 -17.46
C PRO A 142 -6.18 -16.96 -16.96
N ASP A 143 -5.09 -16.39 -17.46
CA ASP A 143 -4.59 -15.07 -17.04
C ASP A 143 -5.62 -13.95 -17.20
N ASN A 144 -6.40 -13.97 -18.29
CA ASN A 144 -7.47 -12.99 -18.51
C ASN A 144 -8.60 -13.09 -17.48
N GLU A 145 -8.90 -14.27 -16.96
CA GLU A 145 -9.89 -14.46 -15.90
C GLU A 145 -9.37 -13.95 -14.55
N LYS A 146 -8.08 -14.16 -14.26
CA LYS A 146 -7.41 -13.60 -13.08
C LYS A 146 -7.48 -12.08 -13.09
N LEU A 147 -7.16 -11.43 -14.24
CA LEU A 147 -7.30 -9.98 -14.39
C LEU A 147 -8.74 -9.50 -14.22
N LEU A 148 -9.72 -10.17 -14.83
CA LEU A 148 -11.14 -9.83 -14.67
C LEU A 148 -11.61 -9.96 -13.22
N SER A 149 -11.16 -10.97 -12.48
CA SER A 149 -11.47 -11.14 -11.07
C SER A 149 -10.94 -9.97 -10.24
N PHE A 150 -9.71 -9.54 -10.50
CA PHE A 150 -9.08 -8.41 -9.83
C PHE A 150 -9.84 -7.11 -10.08
N THR A 151 -10.13 -6.78 -11.35
CA THR A 151 -10.85 -5.55 -11.71
C THR A 151 -12.28 -5.50 -11.15
N LYS A 152 -12.96 -6.65 -11.08
CA LYS A 152 -14.29 -6.74 -10.44
C LYS A 152 -14.24 -6.51 -8.92
N ARG A 153 -13.16 -6.95 -8.27
CA ARG A 153 -13.00 -6.85 -6.82
C ARG A 153 -12.67 -5.42 -6.38
N VAL A 154 -11.82 -4.73 -7.13
CA VAL A 154 -11.28 -3.42 -6.74
C VAL A 154 -12.13 -2.25 -7.24
N GLY A 155 -12.93 -2.43 -8.30
CA GLY A 155 -13.68 -1.32 -8.92
C GLY A 155 -12.78 -0.47 -9.82
N LYS A 156 -12.80 0.85 -9.71
CA LYS A 156 -11.90 1.74 -10.46
C LYS A 156 -10.52 1.80 -9.80
N PRO A 157 -9.43 2.07 -10.55
CA PRO A 157 -8.09 2.20 -9.97
C PRO A 157 -8.01 3.18 -8.78
N GLU A 158 -8.74 4.28 -8.86
CA GLU A 158 -8.79 5.29 -7.80
C GLU A 158 -9.46 4.79 -6.51
N ASP A 159 -10.36 3.81 -6.60
CA ASP A 159 -11.02 3.23 -5.43
C ASP A 159 -10.05 2.40 -4.57
N ALA A 160 -9.01 1.83 -5.19
CA ALA A 160 -7.99 1.06 -4.49
C ALA A 160 -7.24 1.89 -3.45
N ILE A 161 -6.95 3.15 -3.77
CA ILE A 161 -6.12 4.02 -2.94
C ILE A 161 -6.92 4.89 -1.97
N LYS A 162 -8.23 4.96 -2.13
CA LYS A 162 -9.09 5.84 -1.33
C LYS A 162 -8.94 5.66 0.19
N PRO A 163 -8.96 4.44 0.77
CA PRO A 163 -8.76 4.25 2.20
C PRO A 163 -7.38 4.71 2.70
N ILE A 164 -6.34 4.57 1.86
CA ILE A 164 -4.97 4.98 2.16
C ILE A 164 -4.91 6.51 2.25
N CYS A 165 -5.43 7.20 1.22
CA CYS A 165 -5.48 8.66 1.15
C CYS A 165 -6.32 9.26 2.28
N GLU A 166 -7.48 8.66 2.60
CA GLU A 166 -8.33 9.09 3.71
C GLU A 166 -7.61 8.98 5.04
N PHE A 167 -6.92 7.87 5.30
CA PHE A 167 -6.16 7.71 6.53
C PHE A 167 -4.97 8.66 6.62
N ALA A 168 -4.18 8.79 5.55
CA ALA A 168 -3.08 9.76 5.47
C ALA A 168 -3.57 11.21 5.73
N GLY A 169 -4.76 11.56 5.24
CA GLY A 169 -5.39 12.86 5.47
C GLY A 169 -5.73 13.16 6.93
N LEU A 170 -5.95 12.13 7.75
CA LEU A 170 -6.24 12.27 9.17
C LEU A 170 -4.99 12.54 10.01
N LEU A 171 -3.80 12.12 9.54
CA LEU A 171 -2.54 12.21 10.29
C LEU A 171 -2.07 13.67 10.40
N LYS A 172 -1.81 14.10 11.65
CA LYS A 172 -1.36 15.46 11.98
C LYS A 172 -0.05 15.46 12.77
N GLU A 173 0.22 14.38 13.50
CA GLU A 173 1.40 14.26 14.37
C GLU A 173 2.51 13.43 13.67
N ASP A 174 2.16 12.33 13.02
CA ASP A 174 3.10 11.45 12.32
C ASP A 174 3.20 11.81 10.83
N LEU A 175 3.92 12.89 10.52
CA LEU A 175 4.12 13.38 9.16
C LEU A 175 4.95 12.41 8.32
N SER A 176 5.89 11.69 8.92
CA SER A 176 6.71 10.69 8.22
C SER A 176 5.85 9.53 7.69
N THR A 177 4.94 9.00 8.52
CA THR A 177 3.99 7.97 8.06
C THR A 177 3.01 8.53 7.04
N LYS A 178 2.52 9.76 7.24
CA LYS A 178 1.65 10.43 6.27
C LYS A 178 2.28 10.48 4.87
N GLU A 179 3.53 10.88 4.77
CA GLU A 179 4.24 10.98 3.49
C GLU A 179 4.53 9.59 2.89
N ALA A 180 4.92 8.61 3.72
CA ALA A 180 5.09 7.23 3.27
C ALA A 180 3.79 6.66 2.67
N LEU A 181 2.64 6.93 3.30
CA LEU A 181 1.33 6.51 2.79
C LEU A 181 0.93 7.24 1.50
N ARG A 182 1.34 8.50 1.31
CA ARG A 182 1.11 9.22 0.06
C ARG A 182 1.86 8.57 -1.10
N LEU A 183 3.15 8.26 -0.91
CA LEU A 183 3.97 7.58 -1.91
C LEU A 183 3.44 6.17 -2.20
N PHE A 184 3.08 5.43 -1.16
CA PHE A 184 2.45 4.13 -1.28
C PHE A 184 1.16 4.19 -2.12
N ALA A 185 0.30 5.18 -1.89
CA ALA A 185 -0.91 5.36 -2.68
C ALA A 185 -0.62 5.62 -4.17
N GLU A 186 0.44 6.35 -4.50
CA GLU A 186 0.88 6.58 -5.89
C GLU A 186 1.33 5.27 -6.57
N ASP A 187 2.08 4.43 -5.85
CA ASP A 187 2.52 3.13 -6.32
C ASP A 187 1.33 2.18 -6.54
N GLU A 188 0.41 2.12 -5.59
CA GLU A 188 -0.82 1.32 -5.69
C GLU A 188 -1.71 1.77 -6.85
N LEU A 189 -1.86 3.08 -7.07
CA LEU A 189 -2.60 3.60 -8.21
C LEU A 189 -1.96 3.21 -9.53
N SER A 190 -0.63 3.25 -9.61
CA SER A 190 0.14 2.81 -10.78
C SER A 190 -0.07 1.32 -11.07
N THR A 191 -0.01 0.48 -10.03
CA THR A 191 -0.28 -0.97 -10.12
C THR A 191 -1.72 -1.23 -10.60
N ALA A 192 -2.70 -0.58 -9.97
CA ALA A 192 -4.10 -0.74 -10.34
C ALA A 192 -4.36 -0.33 -11.80
N LYS A 193 -3.85 0.80 -12.25
CA LYS A 193 -3.97 1.24 -13.66
C LYS A 193 -3.37 0.23 -14.62
N TRP A 194 -2.16 -0.26 -14.34
CA TRP A 194 -1.53 -1.28 -15.17
C TRP A 194 -2.38 -2.56 -15.27
N ILE A 195 -2.95 -3.03 -14.16
CA ILE A 195 -3.83 -4.21 -14.15
C ILE A 195 -5.09 -3.96 -15.00
N TRP A 196 -5.68 -2.75 -14.93
CA TRP A 196 -6.83 -2.37 -15.74
C TRP A 196 -6.50 -2.37 -17.23
N ASP A 197 -5.37 -1.80 -17.61
CA ASP A 197 -4.90 -1.74 -18.99
C ASP A 197 -4.62 -3.15 -19.54
N ALA A 198 -3.95 -3.99 -18.74
CA ALA A 198 -3.70 -5.41 -19.10
C ALA A 198 -5.02 -6.19 -19.25
N CYS A 199 -5.98 -5.96 -18.33
CA CYS A 199 -7.29 -6.58 -18.41
C CYS A 199 -8.04 -6.17 -19.69
N ALA A 200 -8.04 -4.88 -20.03
CA ALA A 200 -8.68 -4.39 -21.25
C ALA A 200 -8.03 -4.96 -22.53
N ALA A 201 -6.70 -5.07 -22.53
CA ALA A 201 -5.96 -5.63 -23.65
C ALA A 201 -6.25 -7.12 -23.88
N LEU A 202 -6.40 -7.91 -22.82
CA LEU A 202 -6.66 -9.35 -22.92
C LEU A 202 -8.16 -9.70 -23.01
N ASN A 203 -9.06 -8.75 -22.73
CA ASN A 203 -10.51 -8.92 -22.82
C ASN A 203 -11.13 -7.87 -23.74
N PRO A 204 -10.74 -7.79 -25.04
CA PRO A 204 -11.31 -6.81 -25.92
C PRO A 204 -12.83 -7.01 -26.08
N PRO A 205 -13.63 -5.94 -26.19
CA PRO A 205 -15.05 -6.05 -26.41
C PRO A 205 -15.32 -6.88 -27.66
N LYS A 206 -16.27 -7.82 -27.59
CA LYS A 206 -16.67 -8.63 -28.75
C LYS A 206 -17.08 -7.67 -29.87
N ARG A 207 -16.34 -7.67 -30.98
CA ARG A 207 -16.76 -6.95 -32.19
C ARG A 207 -18.09 -7.55 -32.62
N HIS A 208 -19.16 -6.77 -32.57
CA HIS A 208 -20.38 -7.15 -33.25
C HIS A 208 -20.01 -7.34 -34.72
N ALA A 209 -20.13 -8.58 -35.20
CA ALA A 209 -20.04 -8.84 -36.64
C ALA A 209 -21.10 -7.96 -37.29
N SER A 210 -20.67 -6.92 -38.00
CA SER A 210 -21.58 -6.16 -38.86
C SER A 210 -22.17 -7.15 -39.84
N ALA A 211 -23.48 -7.35 -39.79
CA ALA A 211 -24.20 -8.12 -40.78
C ALA A 211 -23.85 -7.49 -42.13
N SER A 212 -23.02 -8.21 -42.92
CA SER A 212 -22.81 -7.88 -44.30
C SER A 212 -24.16 -7.94 -45.00
N ALA A 213 -24.66 -6.75 -45.34
CA ALA A 213 -25.79 -6.62 -46.19
C ALA A 213 -25.46 -7.29 -47.51
N THR A 214 -26.11 -8.40 -47.77
CA THR A 214 -26.18 -9.03 -49.07
C THR A 214 -27.03 -8.14 -49.97
N MET A 215 -26.45 -7.50 -50.96
CA MET A 215 -27.15 -7.02 -52.13
C MET A 215 -27.28 -8.14 -53.14
#